data_b4ff419d0f70b47967d48da0eae6e1a2
#
_entry.id   b4ff419d0f70b47967d48da0eae6e1a2
#
_cell.length_a   1.000
_cell.length_b   1.000
_cell.length_c   1.000
_cell.angle_alpha   90.00
_cell.angle_beta   90.00
_cell.angle_gamma   90.00
#
_symmetry.space_group_name_H-M   'P 1'
#
loop_
_entity.id
_entity.type
_entity.pdbx_description
1 polymer ?
#
loop_
_entity_poly.entity_id
_entity_poly.type
_entity_poly.pdbx_seq_one_letter_code
_entity_poly.pdbx_strand_id
1 'polypeptide(L)'
;MYPTNLPFGAEIDNDGVWRQLLTRLSGTERRPALFLDRDGVIVEEAHYLREVKNMALIDGAADVIRIANTNGIPVVVVTNQAGIGRGILNWDQFINVQEAMLDALADQGAYVNAVFACPHHGDGNAPYNVKNHPARKPNP
;
A
#
# COMPACT_ATOMS: atom_id res chain seq x y z
N MET A 1 -3.71 17.19 4.72
CA MET A 1 -2.94 17.82 3.63
C MET A 1 -2.68 16.78 2.57
N TYR A 2 -2.98 17.09 1.35
CA TYR A 2 -2.72 16.20 0.22
C TYR A 2 -1.26 16.36 -0.23
N PRO A 3 -0.65 15.32 -0.84
CA PRO A 3 0.71 15.39 -1.35
C PRO A 3 0.79 16.37 -2.53
N THR A 4 1.96 16.97 -2.71
CA THR A 4 2.20 17.92 -3.79
C THR A 4 2.33 17.25 -5.15
N ASN A 5 2.84 16.02 -5.18
CA ASN A 5 3.00 15.22 -6.38
C ASN A 5 2.61 13.77 -6.13
N LEU A 6 1.71 13.26 -6.96
CA LEU A 6 1.33 11.85 -6.93
C LEU A 6 2.22 11.04 -7.89
N PRO A 7 2.72 9.87 -7.48
CA PRO A 7 3.46 8.99 -8.37
C PRO A 7 2.56 8.37 -9.43
N PHE A 8 3.19 7.72 -10.42
CA PHE A 8 2.46 7.07 -11.51
C PHE A 8 1.35 6.16 -11.01
N GLY A 9 0.16 6.31 -11.59
CA GLY A 9 -1.01 5.48 -11.32
C GLY A 9 -1.69 5.74 -9.97
N ALA A 10 -1.21 6.71 -9.19
CA ALA A 10 -1.75 7.01 -7.87
C ALA A 10 -2.80 8.12 -7.90
N GLU A 11 -3.79 7.96 -7.04
CA GLU A 11 -4.79 8.98 -6.72
C GLU A 11 -5.21 8.88 -5.25
N ILE A 12 -5.71 9.96 -4.70
CA ILE A 12 -6.44 9.95 -3.43
C ILE A 12 -7.89 10.26 -3.80
N ASP A 13 -8.80 9.33 -3.50
CA ASP A 13 -10.19 9.48 -3.86
C ASP A 13 -10.94 10.48 -2.97
N ASN A 14 -12.22 10.69 -3.26
CA ASN A 14 -13.04 11.65 -2.51
C ASN A 14 -13.21 11.32 -1.03
N ASP A 15 -12.99 10.06 -0.67
CA ASP A 15 -13.02 9.58 0.71
C ASP A 15 -11.64 9.63 1.39
N GLY A 16 -10.63 10.14 0.69
CA GLY A 16 -9.27 10.26 1.19
C GLY A 16 -8.48 8.95 1.19
N VAL A 17 -8.94 7.94 0.46
CA VAL A 17 -8.27 6.65 0.35
C VAL A 17 -7.28 6.67 -0.81
N TRP A 18 -6.05 6.23 -0.55
CA TRP A 18 -5.04 6.06 -1.58
C TRP A 18 -5.35 4.86 -2.47
N ARG A 19 -5.28 5.07 -3.78
CA ARG A 19 -5.34 4.02 -4.79
C ARG A 19 -4.20 4.22 -5.77
N GLN A 20 -3.46 3.17 -6.03
CA GLN A 20 -2.39 3.18 -7.03
C GLN A 20 -2.50 1.96 -7.91
N LEU A 21 -2.71 2.17 -9.20
CA LEU A 21 -2.75 1.13 -10.21
C LEU A 21 -1.44 1.15 -10.99
N LEU A 22 -0.63 0.11 -10.81
CA LEU A 22 0.73 0.04 -11.35
C LEU A 22 0.79 -0.68 -12.68
N THR A 23 -0.05 -1.72 -12.87
CA THR A 23 -0.15 -2.46 -14.11
C THR A 23 -1.59 -2.80 -14.43
N ARG A 24 -1.92 -2.73 -15.72
CA ARG A 24 -3.19 -3.28 -16.21
C ARG A 24 -3.00 -4.75 -16.55
N LEU A 25 -3.94 -5.56 -16.09
CA LEU A 25 -4.01 -6.93 -16.51
C LEU A 25 -4.74 -7.02 -17.84
N SER A 26 -4.20 -7.77 -18.76
CA SER A 26 -4.88 -8.08 -20.04
C SER A 26 -5.97 -9.12 -19.83
N GLY A 27 -7.08 -8.95 -20.55
CA GLY A 27 -8.19 -9.90 -20.55
C GLY A 27 -9.31 -9.57 -19.57
N THR A 28 -10.47 -10.18 -19.82
CA THR A 28 -11.70 -10.03 -19.03
C THR A 28 -12.00 -11.25 -18.18
N GLU A 29 -11.13 -12.25 -18.20
CA GLU A 29 -11.33 -13.50 -17.46
C GLU A 29 -11.18 -13.28 -15.95
N ARG A 30 -12.06 -13.90 -15.19
CA ARG A 30 -11.92 -13.96 -13.73
C ARG A 30 -10.72 -14.81 -13.38
N ARG A 31 -9.88 -14.30 -12.50
CA ARG A 31 -8.69 -15.00 -11.99
C ARG A 31 -8.54 -14.72 -10.50
N PRO A 32 -7.89 -15.62 -9.75
CA PRO A 32 -7.56 -15.34 -8.36
C PRO A 32 -6.58 -14.18 -8.27
N ALA A 33 -6.60 -13.46 -7.15
CA ALA A 33 -5.64 -12.43 -6.82
C ALA A 33 -5.03 -12.70 -5.44
N LEU A 34 -3.78 -12.33 -5.27
CA LEU A 34 -3.10 -12.37 -3.98
C LEU A 34 -3.23 -11.01 -3.32
N PHE A 35 -3.94 -10.97 -2.19
CA PHE A 35 -4.07 -9.78 -1.37
C PHE A 35 -3.09 -9.85 -0.20
N LEU A 36 -2.26 -8.83 -0.05
CA LEU A 36 -1.24 -8.76 1.00
C LEU A 36 -1.39 -7.46 1.79
N ASP A 37 -1.18 -7.54 3.09
CA ASP A 37 -0.89 -6.35 3.89
C ASP A 37 0.54 -5.88 3.62
N ARG A 38 0.88 -4.68 4.00
CA ARG A 38 2.23 -4.13 3.85
C ARG A 38 3.08 -4.37 5.08
N ASP A 39 2.73 -3.71 6.18
CA ASP A 39 3.52 -3.74 7.42
C ASP A 39 3.39 -5.09 8.12
N GLY A 40 4.51 -5.73 8.41
CA GLY A 40 4.55 -7.07 9.00
C GLY A 40 4.30 -8.22 8.03
N VAL A 41 4.11 -7.96 6.72
CA VAL A 41 3.89 -8.97 5.67
C VAL A 41 4.90 -8.81 4.53
N ILE A 42 4.98 -7.63 3.93
CA ILE A 42 5.95 -7.32 2.86
C ILE A 42 7.19 -6.64 3.44
N VAL A 43 6.98 -5.68 4.33
CA VAL A 43 8.05 -4.96 5.01
C VAL A 43 8.03 -5.25 6.51
N GLU A 44 9.21 -5.20 7.14
CA GLU A 44 9.33 -5.35 8.58
C GLU A 44 8.46 -4.32 9.31
N GLU A 45 7.82 -4.78 10.39
CA GLU A 45 7.03 -3.89 11.25
C GLU A 45 7.94 -2.87 11.92
N ALA A 46 7.75 -1.62 11.58
CA ALA A 46 8.39 -0.50 12.25
C ALA A 46 7.27 0.44 12.67
N HIS A 47 7.09 0.62 13.95
CA HIS A 47 6.01 1.43 14.51
C HIS A 47 5.82 2.75 13.75
N TYR A 48 4.80 2.83 12.89
CA TYR A 48 4.56 3.91 11.94
C TYR A 48 5.74 4.20 11.00
N LEU A 49 6.04 3.23 10.12
CA LEU A 49 7.11 3.34 9.12
C LEU A 49 6.94 4.61 8.26
N ARG A 50 7.86 5.56 8.40
CA ARG A 50 7.80 6.89 7.75
C ARG A 50 9.10 7.33 7.09
N GLU A 51 10.19 6.61 7.31
CA GLU A 51 11.49 6.93 6.76
C GLU A 51 12.03 5.77 5.93
N VAL A 52 12.53 6.07 4.74
CA VAL A 52 13.07 5.08 3.80
C VAL A 52 14.18 4.24 4.44
N LYS A 53 15.04 4.86 5.26
CA LYS A 53 16.15 4.17 5.93
C LYS A 53 15.70 3.05 6.88
N ASN A 54 14.45 3.09 7.33
CA ASN A 54 13.86 2.10 8.23
C ASN A 54 13.02 1.04 7.48
N MET A 55 12.87 1.19 6.14
CA MET A 55 12.16 0.22 5.33
C MET A 55 13.08 -0.96 5.04
N ALA A 56 12.62 -2.16 5.37
CA ALA A 56 13.29 -3.41 5.04
C ALA A 56 12.25 -4.44 4.60
N LEU A 57 12.53 -5.15 3.51
CA LEU A 57 11.67 -6.25 3.06
C LEU A 57 11.80 -7.43 4.03
N ILE A 58 10.68 -8.08 4.30
CA ILE A 58 10.67 -9.38 5.01
C ILE A 58 11.24 -10.45 4.09
N ASP A 59 12.10 -11.30 4.63
CA ASP A 59 12.68 -12.44 3.91
C ASP A 59 11.57 -13.31 3.30
N GLY A 60 11.69 -13.59 2.00
CA GLY A 60 10.74 -14.40 1.27
C GLY A 60 9.54 -13.64 0.69
N ALA A 61 9.28 -12.39 1.09
CA ALA A 61 8.16 -11.61 0.56
C ALA A 61 8.26 -11.42 -0.96
N ALA A 62 9.44 -11.02 -1.45
CA ALA A 62 9.68 -10.87 -2.89
C ALA A 62 9.51 -12.21 -3.63
N ASP A 63 9.93 -13.32 -3.04
CA ASP A 63 9.78 -14.65 -3.65
C ASP A 63 8.32 -15.03 -3.86
N VAL A 64 7.48 -14.81 -2.86
CA VAL A 64 6.03 -15.08 -2.94
C VAL A 64 5.39 -14.23 -4.03
N ILE A 65 5.71 -12.94 -4.07
CA ILE A 65 5.20 -12.02 -5.08
C ILE A 65 5.67 -12.44 -6.48
N ARG A 66 6.94 -12.78 -6.64
CA ARG A 66 7.50 -13.24 -7.92
C ARG A 66 6.82 -14.52 -8.41
N ILE A 67 6.56 -15.47 -7.52
CA ILE A 67 5.81 -16.70 -7.85
C ILE A 67 4.40 -16.35 -8.35
N ALA A 68 3.69 -15.45 -7.67
CA ALA A 68 2.39 -14.99 -8.12
C ALA A 68 2.47 -14.32 -9.51
N ASN A 69 3.45 -13.44 -9.72
CA ASN A 69 3.67 -12.80 -11.02
C ASN A 69 3.89 -13.82 -12.15
N THR A 70 4.75 -14.82 -11.91
CA THR A 70 5.06 -15.87 -12.89
C THR A 70 3.83 -16.69 -13.27
N ASN A 71 2.90 -16.86 -12.34
CA ASN A 71 1.66 -17.60 -12.56
C ASN A 71 0.49 -16.74 -13.04
N GLY A 72 0.73 -15.47 -13.37
CA GLY A 72 -0.32 -14.54 -13.82
C GLY A 72 -1.35 -14.19 -12.75
N ILE A 73 -0.97 -14.32 -11.47
CA ILE A 73 -1.83 -13.98 -10.33
C ILE A 73 -1.56 -12.52 -9.96
N PRO A 74 -2.57 -11.62 -10.06
CA PRO A 74 -2.42 -10.24 -9.62
C PRO A 74 -2.07 -10.16 -8.14
N VAL A 75 -1.17 -9.24 -7.80
CA VAL A 75 -0.79 -8.94 -6.42
C VAL A 75 -1.33 -7.57 -6.03
N VAL A 76 -2.14 -7.53 -5.01
CA VAL A 76 -2.80 -6.32 -4.51
C VAL A 76 -2.40 -6.09 -3.05
N VAL A 77 -1.83 -4.94 -2.76
CA VAL A 77 -1.52 -4.52 -1.39
C VAL A 77 -2.68 -3.74 -0.82
N VAL A 78 -3.16 -4.16 0.35
CA VAL A 78 -4.25 -3.48 1.08
C VAL A 78 -3.77 -3.21 2.50
N THR A 79 -3.54 -1.95 2.83
CA THR A 79 -2.93 -1.57 4.11
C THR A 79 -3.71 -0.49 4.84
N ASN A 80 -3.83 -0.62 6.16
CA ASN A 80 -4.29 0.45 7.02
C ASN A 80 -3.09 1.35 7.36
N GLN A 81 -3.21 2.65 7.10
CA GLN A 81 -2.18 3.65 7.37
C GLN A 81 -2.70 4.73 8.34
N ALA A 82 -3.12 4.26 9.50
CA ALA A 82 -3.69 5.12 10.55
C ALA A 82 -2.75 6.24 11.01
N GLY A 83 -1.43 6.06 10.86
CA GLY A 83 -0.44 7.09 11.17
C GLY A 83 -0.63 8.37 10.37
N ILE A 84 -1.13 8.27 9.14
CA ILE A 84 -1.47 9.45 8.32
C ILE A 84 -2.65 10.19 8.96
N GLY A 85 -3.72 9.48 9.26
CA GLY A 85 -4.90 10.06 9.89
C GLY A 85 -4.63 10.66 11.26
N ARG A 86 -3.67 10.10 12.00
CA ARG A 86 -3.26 10.58 13.32
C ARG A 86 -2.18 11.66 13.29
N GLY A 87 -1.72 12.06 12.10
CA GLY A 87 -0.70 13.09 11.95
C GLY A 87 0.72 12.67 12.36
N ILE A 88 0.98 11.36 12.48
CA ILE A 88 2.30 10.81 12.86
C ILE A 88 3.22 10.79 11.64
N LEU A 89 2.67 10.55 10.46
CA LEU A 89 3.35 10.69 9.18
C LEU A 89 2.42 11.39 8.18
N ASN A 90 2.99 11.94 7.13
CA ASN A 90 2.23 12.57 6.06
C ASN A 90 2.25 11.72 4.77
N TRP A 91 1.49 12.15 3.76
CA TRP A 91 1.42 11.46 2.49
C TRP A 91 2.76 11.42 1.75
N ASP A 92 3.58 12.47 1.83
CA ASP A 92 4.89 12.49 1.18
C ASP A 92 5.83 11.44 1.79
N GLN A 93 5.80 11.27 3.11
CA GLN A 93 6.54 10.21 3.80
C GLN A 93 6.02 8.81 3.42
N PHE A 94 4.70 8.64 3.34
CA PHE A 94 4.09 7.40 2.85
C PHE A 94 4.56 7.09 1.42
N ILE A 95 4.53 8.07 0.51
CA ILE A 95 4.96 7.92 -0.88
C ILE A 95 6.41 7.48 -0.96
N ASN A 96 7.31 8.14 -0.23
CA ASN A 96 8.72 7.81 -0.24
C ASN A 96 9.00 6.37 0.21
N VAL A 97 8.35 5.92 1.26
CA VAL A 97 8.47 4.52 1.72
C VAL A 97 7.85 3.55 0.72
N GLN A 98 6.70 3.89 0.16
CA GLN A 98 6.01 3.09 -0.85
C GLN A 98 6.87 2.89 -2.10
N GLU A 99 7.43 3.96 -2.64
CA GLU A 99 8.30 3.89 -3.80
C GLU A 99 9.58 3.07 -3.51
N ALA A 100 10.18 3.26 -2.34
CA ALA A 100 11.34 2.46 -1.91
C ALA A 100 11.01 0.96 -1.80
N MET A 101 9.83 0.61 -1.29
CA MET A 101 9.35 -0.77 -1.24
C MET A 101 9.18 -1.35 -2.64
N LEU A 102 8.51 -0.62 -3.52
CA LEU A 102 8.29 -1.07 -4.91
C LEU A 102 9.60 -1.26 -5.67
N ASP A 103 10.56 -0.35 -5.50
CA ASP A 103 11.89 -0.45 -6.10
C ASP A 103 12.67 -1.65 -5.56
N ALA A 104 12.66 -1.87 -4.24
CA ALA A 104 13.33 -3.02 -3.62
C ALA A 104 12.72 -4.36 -4.07
N LEU A 105 11.40 -4.43 -4.25
CA LEU A 105 10.73 -5.60 -4.82
C LEU A 105 11.14 -5.80 -6.29
N ALA A 106 11.13 -4.73 -7.09
CA ALA A 106 11.51 -4.78 -8.51
C ALA A 106 12.96 -5.25 -8.70
N ASP A 107 13.88 -4.84 -7.82
CA ASP A 107 15.27 -5.31 -7.82
C ASP A 107 15.37 -6.83 -7.65
N GLN A 108 14.38 -7.46 -7.05
CA GLN A 108 14.27 -8.91 -6.89
C GLN A 108 13.31 -9.56 -7.90
N GLY A 109 12.89 -8.81 -8.93
CA GLY A 109 11.99 -9.30 -9.98
C GLY A 109 10.55 -9.50 -9.54
N ALA A 110 10.13 -8.84 -8.46
CA ALA A 110 8.79 -8.93 -7.89
C ALA A 110 8.00 -7.64 -8.13
N TYR A 111 6.75 -7.75 -8.60
CA TYR A 111 5.94 -6.60 -8.99
C TYR A 111 4.56 -6.66 -8.37
N VAL A 112 4.12 -5.53 -7.83
CA VAL A 112 2.76 -5.33 -7.30
C VAL A 112 1.89 -4.69 -8.38
N ASN A 113 0.66 -5.15 -8.53
CA ASN A 113 -0.27 -4.64 -9.55
C ASN A 113 -1.08 -3.45 -9.06
N ALA A 114 -1.46 -3.43 -7.79
CA ALA A 114 -2.22 -2.34 -7.19
C ALA A 114 -1.93 -2.19 -5.70
N VAL A 115 -2.10 -0.96 -5.19
CA VAL A 115 -1.97 -0.65 -3.76
C VAL A 115 -3.14 0.22 -3.32
N PHE A 116 -3.76 -0.17 -2.21
CA PHE A 116 -4.80 0.58 -1.53
C PHE A 116 -4.38 0.87 -0.08
N ALA A 117 -4.47 2.12 0.35
CA ALA A 117 -4.12 2.50 1.71
C ALA A 117 -5.22 3.38 2.33
N CYS A 118 -5.69 2.97 3.49
CA CYS A 118 -6.72 3.71 4.24
C CYS A 118 -6.09 4.51 5.38
N PRO A 119 -6.18 5.84 5.37
CA PRO A 119 -5.64 6.69 6.43
C PRO A 119 -6.58 6.84 7.63
N HIS A 120 -7.85 6.44 7.51
CA HIS A 120 -8.85 6.70 8.51
C HIS A 120 -8.64 5.92 9.82
N HIS A 121 -8.84 6.61 10.93
CA HIS A 121 -8.84 6.04 12.28
C HIS A 121 -9.75 6.88 13.19
N GLY A 122 -10.50 6.21 14.09
CA GLY A 122 -11.41 6.92 14.99
C GLY A 122 -10.76 8.00 15.87
N ASP A 123 -9.48 7.80 16.22
CA ASP A 123 -8.67 8.77 16.98
C ASP A 123 -7.83 9.67 16.06
N GLY A 124 -8.14 9.71 14.77
CA GLY A 124 -7.45 10.55 13.80
C GLY A 124 -7.87 12.01 13.86
N ASN A 125 -7.17 12.81 13.07
CA ASN A 125 -7.48 14.22 12.84
C ASN A 125 -8.38 14.37 11.61
N ALA A 126 -9.22 15.40 11.59
CA ALA A 126 -10.01 15.71 10.41
C ALA A 126 -9.11 15.96 9.19
N PRO A 127 -9.43 15.48 8.00
CA PRO A 127 -10.67 14.78 7.61
C PRO A 127 -10.66 13.26 7.83
N TYR A 128 -9.61 12.69 8.44
CA TYR A 128 -9.39 11.24 8.54
C TYR A 128 -9.90 10.62 9.85
N ASN A 129 -10.70 11.34 10.60
CA ASN A 129 -11.23 10.90 11.90
C ASN A 129 -12.53 10.09 11.82
N VAL A 130 -12.72 9.37 10.72
CA VAL A 130 -13.90 8.52 10.52
C VAL A 130 -13.72 7.19 11.22
N LYS A 131 -14.55 6.96 12.24
CA LYS A 131 -14.61 5.69 12.95
C LYS A 131 -15.29 4.64 12.05
N ASN A 132 -14.69 3.45 11.94
CA ASN A 132 -15.20 2.34 11.12
C ASN A 132 -15.41 2.72 9.64
N HIS A 133 -14.45 3.48 9.08
CA HIS A 133 -14.50 3.80 7.65
C HIS A 133 -14.61 2.51 6.81
N PRO A 134 -15.46 2.45 5.76
CA PRO A 134 -15.64 1.24 4.96
C PRO A 134 -14.34 0.68 4.37
N ALA A 135 -13.41 1.54 3.94
CA ALA A 135 -12.13 1.10 3.40
C ALA A 135 -11.10 0.67 4.46
N ARG A 136 -11.43 0.78 5.75
CA ARG A 136 -10.54 0.35 6.83
C ARG A 136 -10.75 -1.12 7.16
N LYS A 137 -9.70 -1.95 7.01
CA LYS A 137 -9.75 -3.35 7.46
C LYS A 137 -10.06 -3.44 8.97
N PRO A 138 -10.88 -4.40 9.41
CA PRO A 138 -11.37 -5.59 8.69
C PRO A 138 -12.67 -5.39 7.89
N ASN A 139 -13.10 -4.16 7.66
CA ASN A 139 -14.27 -3.95 6.81
C ASN A 139 -13.99 -4.47 5.39
N PRO A 140 -15.01 -5.01 4.69
CA PRO A 140 -14.83 -5.56 3.35
C PRO A 140 -14.54 -4.53 2.28
#